data_a0ff4fec7d318be633f9d985d72f3571
#
_entry.id   a0ff4fec7d318be633f9d985d72f3571
#
_cell.length_a   1.000
_cell.length_b   1.000
_cell.length_c   1.000
_cell.angle_alpha   90.00
_cell.angle_beta   90.00
_cell.angle_gamma   90.00
#
_symmetry.space_group_name_H-M   'P 1'
#
loop_
_entity.id
_entity.type
_entity.pdbx_description
1 polymer ?
#
loop_
_entity_poly.entity_id
_entity_poly.type
_entity_poly.pdbx_seq_one_letter_code
_entity_poly.pdbx_strand_id
1 'polypeptide(L)'
;MRTPVIITVCLLMALPAFSQTRVVKGKITTFNQYPVQNVEVVSQKAKSAVLTDSLGQFELVCNEKDMIMIKTKGFDPLNKRVTPTDDYISANLIFKDSKKNREIVTGLGYIKPDQLSYALAHLSDENNDFCNYSDVFSLLRTNFPELQVTSGAGGASQGVNIRGQKSISLKSEAVYEVDGMIVTDISFVIPCNIATIKILKSGGTAVYGTQAVNGVVVIETKGYRIQTRDQ
;
A
#
# COMPACT_ATOMS: atom_id res chain seq x y z
N MET A 1 77.71 23.89 -22.35
CA MET A 1 77.06 23.42 -21.11
C MET A 1 75.62 23.15 -21.40
N ARG A 2 75.21 21.88 -21.47
CA ARG A 2 73.86 21.46 -21.82
C ARG A 2 73.20 20.95 -20.50
N THR A 3 72.21 21.66 -19.98
CA THR A 3 71.39 21.25 -18.86
C THR A 3 70.41 20.20 -19.31
N PRO A 4 70.30 19.04 -18.63
CA PRO A 4 69.25 18.07 -18.92
C PRO A 4 67.97 18.55 -18.28
N VAL A 5 66.96 18.72 -19.10
CA VAL A 5 65.56 18.92 -18.69
C VAL A 5 65.03 17.59 -18.12
N ILE A 6 64.94 17.52 -16.82
CA ILE A 6 64.29 16.39 -16.15
C ILE A 6 62.79 16.56 -16.34
N ILE A 7 62.24 15.81 -17.29
CA ILE A 7 60.81 15.66 -17.48
C ILE A 7 60.32 14.73 -16.38
N THR A 8 59.87 15.30 -15.28
CA THR A 8 59.15 14.57 -14.26
C THR A 8 57.78 14.20 -14.81
N VAL A 9 57.67 13.03 -15.39
CA VAL A 9 56.39 12.42 -15.76
C VAL A 9 55.68 12.11 -14.45
N CYS A 10 54.80 13.01 -14.01
CA CYS A 10 53.75 12.72 -13.05
C CYS A 10 52.82 11.69 -13.67
N LEU A 11 53.14 10.42 -13.47
CA LEU A 11 52.23 9.33 -13.74
C LEU A 11 51.09 9.47 -12.69
N LEU A 12 50.07 10.26 -13.04
CA LEU A 12 48.81 10.27 -12.30
C LEU A 12 48.29 8.84 -12.33
N MET A 13 48.57 8.07 -11.32
CA MET A 13 47.83 6.82 -11.04
C MET A 13 46.38 7.22 -10.88
N ALA A 14 45.60 7.14 -11.95
CA ALA A 14 44.17 7.08 -11.91
C ALA A 14 43.83 5.78 -11.14
N LEU A 15 43.75 5.86 -9.81
CA LEU A 15 43.21 4.79 -9.02
C LEU A 15 41.78 4.58 -9.53
N PRO A 16 41.48 3.42 -10.10
CA PRO A 16 40.08 3.13 -10.41
C PRO A 16 39.33 3.28 -9.08
N ALA A 17 38.42 4.23 -9.05
CA ALA A 17 37.47 4.32 -7.93
C ALA A 17 36.64 3.04 -7.98
N PHE A 18 37.14 1.99 -7.32
CA PHE A 18 36.36 0.79 -7.10
C PHE A 18 35.14 1.23 -6.29
N SER A 19 34.02 1.38 -7.00
CA SER A 19 32.74 1.55 -6.33
C SER A 19 32.57 0.35 -5.42
N GLN A 20 32.68 0.56 -4.12
CA GLN A 20 32.55 -0.52 -3.14
C GLN A 20 31.14 -1.08 -3.26
N THR A 21 31.07 -2.32 -3.69
CA THR A 21 29.80 -3.06 -3.74
C THR A 21 29.62 -3.80 -2.43
N ARG A 22 28.39 -3.88 -1.98
CA ARG A 22 28.01 -4.62 -0.77
C ARG A 22 26.71 -5.38 -1.01
N VAL A 23 26.41 -6.35 -0.19
CA VAL A 23 25.14 -7.06 -0.19
C VAL A 23 24.20 -6.35 0.76
N VAL A 24 23.05 -5.95 0.25
CA VAL A 24 21.93 -5.44 1.04
C VAL A 24 20.83 -6.46 1.05
N LYS A 25 20.32 -6.76 2.25
CA LYS A 25 19.17 -7.65 2.44
C LYS A 25 17.90 -6.83 2.50
N GLY A 26 16.77 -7.47 2.19
CA GLY A 26 15.50 -6.77 2.32
C GLY A 26 14.30 -7.67 2.22
N LYS A 27 13.14 -7.05 2.40
CA LYS A 27 11.83 -7.71 2.28
C LYS A 27 10.86 -6.82 1.55
N ILE A 28 10.16 -7.40 0.59
CA ILE A 28 9.09 -6.75 -0.15
C ILE A 28 7.75 -7.31 0.34
N THR A 29 6.87 -6.40 0.73
CA THR A 29 5.49 -6.72 1.15
C THR A 29 4.49 -5.95 0.31
N THR A 30 3.24 -6.33 0.41
CA THR A 30 2.09 -5.52 -0.01
C THR A 30 1.04 -5.52 1.09
N PHE A 31 0.19 -4.50 1.16
CA PHE A 31 -0.74 -4.28 2.26
C PHE A 31 -0.04 -4.31 3.63
N ASN A 32 1.26 -3.96 3.68
CA ASN A 32 2.17 -4.00 4.84
C ASN A 32 2.23 -5.35 5.60
N GLN A 33 1.64 -6.39 5.06
CA GLN A 33 1.48 -7.68 5.71
C GLN A 33 1.94 -8.84 4.84
N TYR A 34 1.53 -8.88 3.59
CA TYR A 34 1.74 -10.05 2.73
C TYR A 34 3.04 -9.97 1.95
N PRO A 35 3.86 -11.03 1.96
CA PRO A 35 5.09 -11.08 1.16
C PRO A 35 4.75 -11.07 -0.33
N VAL A 36 5.53 -10.34 -1.12
CA VAL A 36 5.45 -10.35 -2.58
C VAL A 36 6.59 -11.18 -3.13
N GLN A 37 6.24 -12.31 -3.77
CA GLN A 37 7.18 -13.31 -4.29
C GLN A 37 7.50 -13.05 -5.76
N ASN A 38 8.62 -13.60 -6.24
CA ASN A 38 9.00 -13.60 -7.65
C ASN A 38 9.10 -12.21 -8.28
N VAL A 39 9.30 -11.18 -7.47
CA VAL A 39 9.43 -9.79 -7.95
C VAL A 39 10.88 -9.45 -8.14
N GLU A 40 11.19 -8.89 -9.31
CA GLU A 40 12.53 -8.45 -9.65
C GLU A 40 12.90 -7.17 -8.91
N VAL A 41 14.01 -7.21 -8.18
CA VAL A 41 14.61 -6.10 -7.46
C VAL A 41 15.93 -5.76 -8.15
N VAL A 42 16.06 -4.54 -8.67
CA VAL A 42 17.18 -4.13 -9.51
C VAL A 42 17.97 -3.00 -8.85
N SER A 43 19.29 -3.16 -8.79
CA SER A 43 20.21 -2.06 -8.48
C SER A 43 20.53 -1.26 -9.74
N GLN A 44 20.32 0.05 -9.70
CA GLN A 44 20.51 0.89 -10.87
C GLN A 44 21.99 1.07 -11.22
N LYS A 45 22.87 1.25 -10.22
CA LYS A 45 24.30 1.51 -10.43
C LYS A 45 25.12 0.24 -10.53
N ALA A 46 24.92 -0.72 -9.61
CA ALA A 46 25.64 -1.98 -9.63
C ALA A 46 25.17 -2.91 -10.76
N LYS A 47 24.04 -2.62 -11.42
CA LYS A 47 23.49 -3.42 -12.54
C LYS A 47 23.17 -4.87 -12.13
N SER A 48 22.95 -5.12 -10.87
CA SER A 48 22.53 -6.42 -10.32
C SER A 48 21.01 -6.52 -10.26
N ALA A 49 20.50 -7.72 -10.34
CA ALA A 49 19.08 -8.01 -10.20
C ALA A 49 18.89 -9.33 -9.47
N VAL A 50 17.83 -9.43 -8.67
CA VAL A 50 17.45 -10.64 -7.94
C VAL A 50 15.94 -10.73 -7.85
N LEU A 51 15.40 -11.95 -7.74
CA LEU A 51 13.98 -12.17 -7.45
C LEU A 51 13.76 -12.37 -5.96
N THR A 52 12.63 -11.87 -5.47
CA THR A 52 12.20 -12.14 -4.09
C THR A 52 11.78 -13.62 -3.92
N ASP A 53 12.07 -14.18 -2.76
CA ASP A 53 11.69 -15.54 -2.38
C ASP A 53 10.22 -15.65 -1.92
N SER A 54 9.83 -16.83 -1.42
CA SER A 54 8.47 -17.10 -0.91
C SER A 54 8.07 -16.29 0.32
N LEU A 55 9.03 -15.71 1.03
CA LEU A 55 8.83 -14.81 2.17
C LEU A 55 8.95 -13.34 1.78
N GLY A 56 9.11 -13.05 0.47
CA GLY A 56 9.35 -11.72 -0.05
C GLY A 56 10.75 -11.18 0.23
N GLN A 57 11.69 -12.03 0.65
CA GLN A 57 13.05 -11.64 1.01
C GLN A 57 13.95 -11.63 -0.23
N PHE A 58 14.98 -10.80 -0.19
CA PHE A 58 16.00 -10.72 -1.23
C PHE A 58 17.37 -10.34 -0.65
N GLU A 59 18.42 -10.72 -1.37
CA GLU A 59 19.79 -10.28 -1.14
C GLU A 59 20.33 -9.72 -2.44
N LEU A 60 20.64 -8.42 -2.46
CA LEU A 60 21.03 -7.69 -3.68
C LEU A 60 22.41 -7.06 -3.51
N VAL A 61 23.27 -7.27 -4.50
CA VAL A 61 24.55 -6.56 -4.59
C VAL A 61 24.27 -5.14 -5.08
N CYS A 62 24.69 -4.13 -4.34
CA CYS A 62 24.54 -2.74 -4.71
C CYS A 62 25.78 -1.91 -4.33
N ASN A 63 25.89 -0.72 -4.86
CA ASN A 63 26.92 0.23 -4.44
C ASN A 63 26.52 0.88 -3.11
N GLU A 64 27.49 1.47 -2.39
CA GLU A 64 27.22 2.19 -1.13
C GLU A 64 26.12 3.24 -1.24
N LYS A 65 26.07 3.96 -2.38
CA LYS A 65 25.03 4.93 -2.71
C LYS A 65 24.39 4.53 -4.02
N ASP A 66 23.27 3.84 -3.94
CA ASP A 66 22.56 3.28 -5.09
C ASP A 66 21.06 3.63 -5.07
N MET A 67 20.38 3.23 -6.13
CA MET A 67 18.93 3.28 -6.26
C MET A 67 18.42 1.87 -6.55
N ILE A 68 17.64 1.32 -5.67
CA ILE A 68 16.93 0.07 -5.90
C ILE A 68 15.60 0.40 -6.58
N MET A 69 15.34 -0.27 -7.68
CA MET A 69 14.11 -0.14 -8.46
C MET A 69 13.33 -1.44 -8.43
N ILE A 70 12.05 -1.34 -8.14
CA ILE A 70 11.10 -2.45 -8.17
C ILE A 70 9.98 -2.05 -9.13
N LYS A 71 9.91 -2.74 -10.27
CA LYS A 71 8.88 -2.50 -11.30
C LYS A 71 8.21 -3.83 -11.61
N THR A 72 7.00 -4.00 -11.14
CA THR A 72 6.24 -5.21 -11.38
C THR A 72 4.78 -4.91 -11.77
N LYS A 73 4.18 -5.81 -12.52
CA LYS A 73 2.81 -5.64 -12.99
C LYS A 73 1.82 -5.72 -11.82
N GLY A 74 0.81 -4.86 -11.85
CA GLY A 74 -0.23 -4.83 -10.82
C GLY A 74 0.09 -3.96 -9.61
N PHE A 75 1.31 -3.44 -9.49
CA PHE A 75 1.73 -2.55 -8.41
C PHE A 75 2.25 -1.22 -8.94
N ASP A 76 2.32 -0.22 -8.06
CA ASP A 76 3.05 1.01 -8.34
C ASP A 76 4.56 0.76 -8.38
N PRO A 77 5.29 1.37 -9.32
CA PRO A 77 6.73 1.26 -9.34
C PRO A 77 7.33 1.95 -8.10
N LEU A 78 8.26 1.27 -7.45
CA LEU A 78 8.94 1.79 -6.28
C LEU A 78 10.42 1.99 -6.55
N ASN A 79 10.94 3.17 -6.21
CA ASN A 79 12.35 3.49 -6.21
C ASN A 79 12.80 3.81 -4.79
N LYS A 80 13.77 3.07 -4.27
CA LYS A 80 14.32 3.25 -2.93
C LYS A 80 15.79 3.61 -3.02
N ARG A 81 16.17 4.76 -2.43
CA ARG A 81 17.58 5.15 -2.33
C ARG A 81 18.24 4.30 -1.24
N VAL A 82 19.45 3.82 -1.54
CA VAL A 82 20.31 3.11 -0.59
C VAL A 82 21.45 4.02 -0.16
N THR A 83 21.69 4.08 1.14
CA THR A 83 22.79 4.81 1.76
C THR A 83 23.77 3.83 2.41
N PRO A 84 25.02 4.22 2.73
CA PRO A 84 26.01 3.31 3.33
C PRO A 84 25.56 2.66 4.65
N THR A 85 24.58 3.26 5.34
CA THR A 85 24.06 2.77 6.64
C THR A 85 22.88 1.80 6.50
N ASP A 86 22.35 1.61 5.28
CA ASP A 86 21.15 0.78 5.05
C ASP A 86 21.55 -0.68 4.79
N ASP A 87 21.69 -1.49 5.83
CA ASP A 87 21.99 -2.93 5.71
C ASP A 87 20.74 -3.76 5.40
N TYR A 88 19.55 -3.22 5.70
CA TYR A 88 18.27 -3.87 5.47
C TYR A 88 17.25 -2.91 4.89
N ILE A 89 16.55 -3.36 3.85
CA ILE A 89 15.52 -2.57 3.14
C ILE A 89 14.17 -3.24 3.27
N SER A 90 13.25 -2.56 3.93
CA SER A 90 11.83 -2.91 3.90
C SER A 90 11.10 -2.02 2.91
N ALA A 91 10.29 -2.63 2.04
CA ALA A 91 9.50 -1.90 1.07
C ALA A 91 8.10 -2.51 0.93
N ASN A 92 7.09 -1.66 0.95
CA ASN A 92 5.71 -2.04 0.71
C ASN A 92 5.29 -1.60 -0.68
N LEU A 93 4.83 -2.53 -1.51
CA LEU A 93 4.31 -2.25 -2.85
C LEU A 93 2.82 -1.94 -2.76
N ILE A 94 2.41 -0.84 -3.36
CA ILE A 94 1.01 -0.44 -3.44
C ILE A 94 0.35 -1.19 -4.60
N PHE A 95 -0.66 -1.99 -4.29
CA PHE A 95 -1.41 -2.74 -5.27
C PHE A 95 -2.40 -1.82 -6.00
N LYS A 96 -2.38 -1.86 -7.34
CA LYS A 96 -3.36 -1.17 -8.20
C LYS A 96 -4.57 -2.05 -8.41
N ASP A 97 -5.61 -1.85 -7.62
CA ASP A 97 -6.79 -2.69 -7.70
C ASP A 97 -7.54 -2.52 -9.03
N SER A 98 -7.58 -3.60 -9.80
CA SER A 98 -8.42 -3.78 -10.98
C SER A 98 -8.60 -5.28 -11.24
N LYS A 99 -9.67 -5.68 -11.92
CA LYS A 99 -9.91 -7.09 -12.28
C LYS A 99 -8.69 -7.71 -12.99
N LYS A 100 -8.13 -6.99 -13.96
CA LYS A 100 -6.94 -7.42 -14.71
C LYS A 100 -5.71 -7.59 -13.80
N ASN A 101 -5.48 -6.66 -12.89
CA ASN A 101 -4.32 -6.74 -11.99
C ASN A 101 -4.46 -7.85 -10.96
N ARG A 102 -5.67 -8.12 -10.45
CA ARG A 102 -5.95 -9.26 -9.58
C ARG A 102 -5.56 -10.58 -10.26
N GLU A 103 -5.97 -10.77 -11.51
CA GLU A 103 -5.63 -11.95 -12.32
C GLU A 103 -4.10 -12.04 -12.58
N ILE A 104 -3.44 -10.91 -12.86
CA ILE A 104 -1.99 -10.86 -13.11
C ILE A 104 -1.21 -11.24 -11.85
N VAL A 105 -1.48 -10.60 -10.70
CA VAL A 105 -0.65 -10.80 -9.49
C VAL A 105 -0.83 -12.18 -8.88
N THR A 106 -2.02 -12.78 -8.99
CA THR A 106 -2.26 -14.16 -8.56
C THR A 106 -1.73 -15.16 -9.56
N GLY A 107 -1.91 -14.92 -10.86
CA GLY A 107 -1.42 -15.80 -11.94
C GLY A 107 0.10 -15.85 -12.04
N LEU A 108 0.81 -14.77 -11.72
CA LEU A 108 2.27 -14.72 -11.64
C LEU A 108 2.82 -15.18 -10.28
N GLY A 109 1.94 -15.52 -9.33
CA GLY A 109 2.33 -15.98 -8.01
C GLY A 109 2.96 -14.91 -7.13
N TYR A 110 2.70 -13.64 -7.39
CA TYR A 110 3.21 -12.53 -6.56
C TYR A 110 2.57 -12.52 -5.17
N ILE A 111 1.29 -12.84 -5.09
CA ILE A 111 0.51 -12.95 -3.85
C ILE A 111 -0.49 -14.10 -3.99
N LYS A 112 -0.80 -14.79 -2.88
CA LYS A 112 -1.80 -15.86 -2.87
C LYS A 112 -3.22 -15.30 -3.04
N PRO A 113 -4.13 -15.99 -3.76
CA PRO A 113 -5.49 -15.50 -4.00
C PRO A 113 -6.31 -15.22 -2.75
N ASP A 114 -6.17 -16.06 -1.73
CA ASP A 114 -6.83 -15.91 -0.43
C ASP A 114 -6.34 -14.67 0.33
N GLN A 115 -5.02 -14.43 0.32
CA GLN A 115 -4.40 -13.25 0.91
C GLN A 115 -4.85 -11.97 0.21
N LEU A 116 -4.85 -11.96 -1.13
CA LEU A 116 -5.32 -10.80 -1.90
C LEU A 116 -6.79 -10.51 -1.62
N SER A 117 -7.64 -11.54 -1.62
CA SER A 117 -9.07 -11.38 -1.35
C SER A 117 -9.34 -10.82 0.04
N TYR A 118 -8.62 -11.34 1.05
CA TYR A 118 -8.71 -10.82 2.40
C TYR A 118 -8.22 -9.38 2.50
N ALA A 119 -7.07 -9.06 1.90
CA ALA A 119 -6.50 -7.72 1.92
C ALA A 119 -7.40 -6.68 1.27
N LEU A 120 -8.03 -7.03 0.15
CA LEU A 120 -8.97 -6.15 -0.55
C LEU A 120 -10.29 -5.92 0.21
N ALA A 121 -10.70 -6.87 1.05
CA ALA A 121 -11.86 -6.70 1.92
C ALA A 121 -11.57 -5.77 3.13
N HIS A 122 -10.27 -5.56 3.46
CA HIS A 122 -9.82 -4.79 4.61
C HIS A 122 -8.86 -3.68 4.16
N LEU A 123 -9.43 -2.60 3.62
CA LEU A 123 -8.64 -1.47 3.16
C LEU A 123 -7.96 -0.77 4.33
N SER A 124 -6.64 -0.56 4.25
CA SER A 124 -5.87 0.17 5.24
C SER A 124 -5.19 1.40 4.64
N ASP A 125 -5.04 2.47 5.44
CA ASP A 125 -4.36 3.71 5.05
C ASP A 125 -2.92 3.47 4.56
N GLU A 126 -2.20 2.59 5.24
CA GLU A 126 -0.81 2.25 4.92
C GLU A 126 -0.60 1.73 3.49
N ASN A 127 -1.67 1.24 2.85
CA ASN A 127 -1.63 0.78 1.46
C ASN A 127 -2.19 1.80 0.46
N ASN A 128 -3.07 2.71 0.89
CA ASN A 128 -3.87 3.54 0.00
C ASN A 128 -3.66 5.05 0.17
N ASP A 129 -2.88 5.47 1.15
CA ASP A 129 -2.64 6.87 1.49
C ASP A 129 -3.93 7.72 1.52
N PHE A 130 -4.72 7.50 2.55
CA PHE A 130 -6.02 8.17 2.71
C PHE A 130 -5.93 9.69 2.80
N CYS A 131 -4.74 10.24 3.11
CA CYS A 131 -4.53 11.69 3.15
C CYS A 131 -4.70 12.38 1.79
N ASN A 132 -4.64 11.63 0.70
CA ASN A 132 -4.83 12.19 -0.64
C ASN A 132 -6.30 12.48 -0.99
N TYR A 133 -7.25 12.12 -0.12
CA TYR A 133 -8.67 12.35 -0.34
C TYR A 133 -9.16 13.58 0.42
N SER A 134 -10.00 14.40 -0.23
CA SER A 134 -10.56 15.62 0.35
C SER A 134 -11.54 15.34 1.49
N ASP A 135 -12.28 14.24 1.39
CA ASP A 135 -13.32 13.84 2.34
C ASP A 135 -13.52 12.31 2.32
N VAL A 136 -14.19 11.78 3.36
CA VAL A 136 -14.42 10.34 3.52
C VAL A 136 -15.29 9.76 2.41
N PHE A 137 -16.23 10.52 1.85
CA PHE A 137 -17.12 10.02 0.80
C PHE A 137 -16.39 9.91 -0.54
N SER A 138 -15.47 10.83 -0.85
CA SER A 138 -14.61 10.75 -2.02
C SER A 138 -13.66 9.53 -1.92
N LEU A 139 -13.12 9.26 -0.73
CA LEU A 139 -12.34 8.06 -0.44
C LEU A 139 -13.16 6.79 -0.64
N LEU A 140 -14.38 6.71 -0.07
CA LEU A 140 -15.25 5.56 -0.22
C LEU A 140 -15.65 5.32 -1.68
N ARG A 141 -16.00 6.37 -2.41
CA ARG A 141 -16.39 6.30 -3.84
C ARG A 141 -15.27 5.75 -4.73
N THR A 142 -14.05 6.15 -4.44
CA THR A 142 -12.88 5.75 -5.25
C THR A 142 -12.45 4.33 -4.95
N ASN A 143 -12.42 3.92 -3.68
CA ASN A 143 -11.83 2.65 -3.27
C ASN A 143 -12.84 1.49 -3.20
N PHE A 144 -14.13 1.80 -3.08
CA PHE A 144 -15.19 0.79 -2.99
C PHE A 144 -16.23 0.99 -4.11
N PRO A 145 -15.97 0.50 -5.33
CA PRO A 145 -16.88 0.69 -6.46
C PRO A 145 -18.26 0.02 -6.29
N GLU A 146 -18.40 -0.88 -5.33
CA GLU A 146 -19.68 -1.46 -4.92
C GLU A 146 -20.55 -0.51 -4.09
N LEU A 147 -19.99 0.55 -3.56
CA LEU A 147 -20.75 1.56 -2.83
C LEU A 147 -21.33 2.61 -3.78
N GLN A 148 -22.56 3.01 -3.52
CA GLN A 148 -23.18 4.18 -4.12
C GLN A 148 -23.22 5.30 -3.09
N VAL A 149 -22.37 6.30 -3.28
CA VAL A 149 -22.42 7.51 -2.46
C VAL A 149 -23.47 8.45 -3.07
N THR A 150 -24.56 8.67 -2.35
CA THR A 150 -25.61 9.60 -2.75
C THR A 150 -25.31 10.99 -2.22
N SER A 151 -25.42 11.98 -3.09
CA SER A 151 -25.34 13.39 -2.68
C SER A 151 -26.68 13.79 -2.08
N GLY A 152 -26.67 14.33 -0.87
CA GLY A 152 -27.87 14.89 -0.28
C GLY A 152 -28.38 16.08 -1.12
N ALA A 153 -29.59 15.97 -1.63
CA ALA A 153 -30.24 17.10 -2.31
C ALA A 153 -30.71 18.12 -1.23
N GLY A 154 -30.44 19.41 -1.46
CA GLY A 154 -30.97 20.46 -0.62
C GLY A 154 -30.37 20.58 0.80
N GLY A 155 -29.09 20.19 1.00
CA GLY A 155 -28.42 20.31 2.29
C GLY A 155 -28.54 19.08 3.20
N ALA A 156 -29.10 17.98 2.70
CA ALA A 156 -29.07 16.70 3.41
C ALA A 156 -27.66 16.10 3.39
N SER A 157 -27.31 15.35 4.44
CA SER A 157 -26.04 14.62 4.52
C SER A 157 -25.86 13.64 3.38
N GLN A 158 -24.62 13.41 2.96
CA GLN A 158 -24.32 12.36 1.98
C GLN A 158 -24.56 11.00 2.63
N GLY A 159 -25.14 10.07 1.88
CA GLY A 159 -25.40 8.70 2.31
C GLY A 159 -24.62 7.70 1.49
N VAL A 160 -24.40 6.51 2.05
CA VAL A 160 -23.74 5.39 1.37
C VAL A 160 -24.69 4.22 1.26
N ASN A 161 -24.93 3.74 0.04
CA ASN A 161 -25.70 2.52 -0.23
C ASN A 161 -24.77 1.42 -0.76
N ILE A 162 -24.92 0.22 -0.25
CA ILE A 162 -24.16 -0.94 -0.74
C ILE A 162 -24.94 -1.58 -1.89
N ARG A 163 -24.33 -1.61 -3.10
CA ARG A 163 -24.98 -2.19 -4.30
C ARG A 163 -25.34 -3.66 -4.09
N GLY A 164 -26.53 -4.03 -4.54
CA GLY A 164 -27.03 -5.41 -4.49
C GLY A 164 -28.10 -5.66 -3.44
N GLN A 165 -28.37 -4.70 -2.57
CA GLN A 165 -29.49 -4.77 -1.62
C GLN A 165 -30.63 -3.87 -2.10
N LYS A 166 -31.63 -4.46 -2.72
CA LYS A 166 -32.87 -3.77 -3.12
C LYS A 166 -33.91 -3.97 -2.03
N SER A 167 -33.98 -3.07 -1.07
CA SER A 167 -35.17 -2.91 -0.25
C SER A 167 -36.09 -1.88 -0.91
N ILE A 168 -37.31 -2.30 -1.24
CA ILE A 168 -38.28 -1.44 -1.96
C ILE A 168 -38.95 -0.43 -1.03
N SER A 169 -38.78 -0.52 0.30
CA SER A 169 -39.63 0.22 1.23
C SER A 169 -38.96 0.96 2.38
N LEU A 170 -37.63 0.96 2.52
CA LEU A 170 -36.96 1.66 3.62
C LEU A 170 -35.61 2.22 3.19
N LYS A 171 -35.13 3.28 3.86
CA LYS A 171 -33.83 3.90 3.65
C LYS A 171 -32.77 2.84 3.38
N SER A 172 -32.25 2.83 2.16
CA SER A 172 -31.26 1.84 1.72
C SER A 172 -29.81 2.20 2.14
N GLU A 173 -29.68 3.12 3.09
CA GLU A 173 -28.39 3.57 3.59
C GLU A 173 -27.74 2.52 4.49
N ALA A 174 -26.43 2.35 4.35
CA ALA A 174 -25.62 1.54 5.24
C ALA A 174 -25.55 2.18 6.63
N VAL A 175 -25.38 1.36 7.65
CA VAL A 175 -25.03 1.83 9.01
C VAL A 175 -23.56 2.20 9.02
N TYR A 176 -23.21 3.23 9.76
CA TYR A 176 -21.82 3.62 9.97
C TYR A 176 -21.40 3.28 11.40
N GLU A 177 -20.22 2.69 11.51
CA GLU A 177 -19.53 2.52 12.79
C GLU A 177 -18.19 3.22 12.71
N VAL A 178 -17.90 4.08 13.69
CA VAL A 178 -16.62 4.75 13.83
C VAL A 178 -16.08 4.45 15.23
N ASP A 179 -14.92 3.82 15.29
CA ASP A 179 -14.24 3.47 16.55
C ASP A 179 -15.14 2.70 17.54
N GLY A 180 -15.90 1.75 17.02
CA GLY A 180 -16.83 0.93 17.84
C GLY A 180 -18.16 1.60 18.17
N MET A 181 -18.43 2.82 17.71
CA MET A 181 -19.67 3.55 17.94
C MET A 181 -20.48 3.69 16.65
N ILE A 182 -21.79 3.38 16.75
CA ILE A 182 -22.71 3.60 15.63
C ILE A 182 -23.02 5.09 15.52
N VAL A 183 -22.82 5.64 14.34
CA VAL A 183 -23.07 7.06 14.02
C VAL A 183 -24.01 7.18 12.81
N THR A 184 -24.71 8.30 12.70
CA THR A 184 -25.64 8.58 11.60
C THR A 184 -25.00 9.33 10.44
N ASP A 185 -23.84 9.94 10.65
CA ASP A 185 -23.09 10.69 9.65
C ASP A 185 -21.60 10.46 9.88
N ILE A 186 -20.84 10.44 8.78
CA ILE A 186 -19.38 10.26 8.79
C ILE A 186 -18.65 11.43 8.17
N SER A 187 -19.34 12.52 7.83
CA SER A 187 -18.74 13.71 7.21
C SER A 187 -17.63 14.36 8.07
N PHE A 188 -17.69 14.16 9.39
CA PHE A 188 -16.67 14.64 10.32
C PHE A 188 -15.37 13.84 10.29
N VAL A 189 -15.37 12.65 9.67
CA VAL A 189 -14.19 11.78 9.64
C VAL A 189 -13.18 12.31 8.63
N ILE A 190 -12.02 12.71 9.12
CA ILE A 190 -10.91 13.20 8.29
C ILE A 190 -10.17 11.99 7.71
N PRO A 191 -10.03 11.86 6.37
CA PRO A 191 -9.36 10.71 5.75
C PRO A 191 -7.97 10.41 6.31
N CYS A 192 -7.15 11.43 6.58
CA CYS A 192 -5.82 11.26 7.18
C CYS A 192 -5.82 10.57 8.55
N ASN A 193 -6.91 10.64 9.28
CA ASN A 193 -7.03 10.02 10.61
C ASN A 193 -7.54 8.58 10.55
N ILE A 194 -7.98 8.11 9.41
CA ILE A 194 -8.48 6.74 9.22
C ILE A 194 -7.30 5.77 9.20
N ALA A 195 -7.38 4.70 9.98
CA ALA A 195 -6.46 3.57 9.93
C ALA A 195 -6.98 2.46 9.03
N THR A 196 -8.27 2.08 9.18
CA THR A 196 -8.89 1.02 8.38
C THR A 196 -10.33 1.33 8.04
N ILE A 197 -10.77 0.82 6.88
CA ILE A 197 -12.18 0.81 6.46
C ILE A 197 -12.54 -0.63 6.10
N LYS A 198 -13.67 -1.11 6.63
CA LYS A 198 -14.24 -2.43 6.34
C LYS A 198 -15.69 -2.28 5.91
N ILE A 199 -16.09 -2.99 4.87
CA ILE A 199 -17.48 -3.04 4.40
C ILE A 199 -18.07 -4.39 4.76
N LEU A 200 -19.01 -4.40 5.70
CA LEU A 200 -19.73 -5.61 6.11
C LEU A 200 -21.04 -5.69 5.32
N LYS A 201 -21.15 -6.69 4.45
CA LYS A 201 -22.40 -7.03 3.75
C LYS A 201 -23.27 -7.88 4.66
N SER A 202 -24.53 -8.07 4.31
CA SER A 202 -25.59 -8.71 5.12
C SER A 202 -25.22 -9.97 5.92
N GLY A 203 -24.19 -10.71 5.54
CA GLY A 203 -23.71 -11.89 6.30
C GLY A 203 -22.85 -11.57 7.53
N GLY A 204 -22.27 -10.38 7.61
CA GLY A 204 -21.38 -9.94 8.71
C GLY A 204 -22.07 -8.99 9.71
N THR A 205 -23.36 -8.73 9.55
CA THR A 205 -24.09 -7.67 10.26
C THR A 205 -24.87 -8.15 11.48
N ALA A 206 -24.76 -9.41 11.86
CA ALA A 206 -25.54 -10.00 12.97
C ALA A 206 -25.38 -9.26 14.30
N VAL A 207 -24.23 -8.68 14.55
CA VAL A 207 -23.92 -7.89 15.77
C VAL A 207 -24.68 -6.56 15.80
N TYR A 208 -25.05 -6.03 14.65
CA TYR A 208 -25.69 -4.70 14.49
C TYR A 208 -27.23 -4.76 14.43
N GLY A 209 -27.80 -5.97 14.50
CA GLY A 209 -29.26 -6.18 14.49
C GLY A 209 -29.94 -5.80 13.16
N THR A 210 -31.23 -5.49 13.24
CA THR A 210 -32.07 -5.18 12.07
C THR A 210 -31.71 -3.89 11.35
N GLN A 211 -30.96 -2.98 11.98
CA GLN A 211 -30.55 -1.73 11.38
C GLN A 211 -29.49 -1.92 10.28
N ALA A 212 -28.73 -3.00 10.36
CA ALA A 212 -27.63 -3.29 9.45
C ALA A 212 -28.02 -4.20 8.26
N VAL A 213 -29.31 -4.32 7.96
CA VAL A 213 -29.80 -5.10 6.80
C VAL A 213 -29.17 -4.62 5.49
N ASN A 214 -28.90 -3.33 5.39
CA ASN A 214 -28.27 -2.70 4.22
C ASN A 214 -26.72 -2.71 4.27
N GLY A 215 -26.13 -3.40 5.27
CA GLY A 215 -24.70 -3.47 5.50
C GLY A 215 -24.18 -2.38 6.42
N VAL A 216 -22.91 -2.50 6.78
CA VAL A 216 -22.21 -1.60 7.71
C VAL A 216 -20.89 -1.14 7.07
N VAL A 217 -20.61 0.15 7.17
CA VAL A 217 -19.28 0.72 6.92
C VAL A 217 -18.60 0.92 8.26
N VAL A 218 -17.56 0.15 8.53
CA VAL A 218 -16.78 0.23 9.78
C VAL A 218 -15.50 1.02 9.51
N ILE A 219 -15.28 2.06 10.27
CA ILE A 219 -14.11 2.94 10.19
C ILE A 219 -13.38 2.89 11.53
N GLU A 220 -12.10 2.53 11.50
CA GLU A 220 -11.21 2.61 12.66
C GLU A 220 -10.21 3.74 12.44
N THR A 221 -10.10 4.66 13.41
CA THR A 221 -9.11 5.73 13.36
C THR A 221 -7.75 5.27 13.88
N LYS A 222 -6.70 6.02 13.52
CA LYS A 222 -5.31 5.73 13.95
C LYS A 222 -5.18 5.75 15.48
N GLY A 223 -5.89 6.66 16.15
CA GLY A 223 -5.90 6.76 17.61
C GLY A 223 -6.54 5.55 18.29
N TYR A 224 -7.66 5.07 17.77
CA TYR A 224 -8.37 3.91 18.31
C TYR A 224 -7.56 2.61 18.15
N ARG A 225 -6.92 2.41 17.02
CA ARG A 225 -6.11 1.23 16.75
C ARG A 225 -4.88 1.10 17.67
N ILE A 226 -4.32 2.22 18.13
CA ILE A 226 -3.22 2.21 19.09
C ILE A 226 -3.70 1.68 20.42
N GLN A 227 -4.86 2.14 20.92
CA GLN A 227 -5.42 1.73 22.20
C GLN A 227 -5.79 0.24 22.27
N THR A 228 -6.25 -0.34 21.15
CA THR A 228 -6.63 -1.77 21.10
C THR A 228 -5.46 -2.73 20.93
N ARG A 229 -4.26 -2.25 20.56
CA ARG A 229 -3.04 -3.07 20.50
C ARG A 229 -2.35 -3.24 21.85
N ASP A 230 -2.62 -2.35 22.78
CA ASP A 230 -1.99 -2.33 24.12
C ASP A 230 -2.84 -3.05 25.20
N GLN A 231 -3.94 -3.71 24.80
CA GLN A 231 -4.78 -4.60 25.63
C GLN A 231 -4.65 -6.06 25.19
#